data_4bec40d9bc128d925cc6d0fd60fe8191
#
_entry.id   4bec40d9bc128d925cc6d0fd60fe8191
#
_cell.length_a   1.000
_cell.length_b   1.000
_cell.length_c   1.000
_cell.angle_alpha   90.00
_cell.angle_beta   90.00
_cell.angle_gamma   90.00
#
_symmetry.space_group_name_H-M   'P 1'
#
loop_
_entity.id
_entity.type
_entity.pdbx_description
1 polymer ?
#
loop_
_entity_poly.entity_id
_entity_poly.type
_entity_poly.pdbx_seq_one_letter_code
_entity_poly.pdbx_strand_id
1 'polypeptide(L)'
;MKVVVRKKEAPISLPITTEFIKLESAMKLANIFGTGGSAKMVIQDGLVAVNGEICTMRGKKLRPGDTFTYEGQTWSICDGLN
;
A
#
# COMPACT_ATOMS: atom_id res chain seq x y z
N MET A 1 6.36 -2.35 -30.64
CA MET A 1 6.34 -2.21 -29.97
C MET A 1 6.24 -2.03 -29.12
N LYS A 2 5.95 -1.90 -28.78
CA LYS A 2 5.88 -1.74 -27.95
C LYS A 2 5.53 -1.67 -26.98
N VAL A 3 5.33 -1.52 -26.61
CA VAL A 3 5.06 -1.46 -25.68
C VAL A 3 4.69 -1.49 -24.87
N VAL A 4 4.54 -1.51 -24.47
CA VAL A 4 4.15 -1.52 -23.61
C VAL A 4 4.08 -1.27 -22.69
N VAL A 5 3.84 -1.10 -22.34
CA VAL A 5 3.72 -0.79 -21.43
C VAL A 5 3.34 -1.01 -20.63
N ARG A 6 3.39 -0.99 -20.17
CA ARG A 6 2.98 -1.14 -19.28
C ARG A 6 2.25 -0.77 -18.79
N LYS A 7 1.96 -0.90 -18.89
CA LYS A 7 0.94 -0.63 -18.38
C LYS A 7 0.77 -0.48 -17.02
N LYS A 8 0.32 0.23 -16.74
CA LYS A 8 0.16 0.28 -15.42
C LYS A 8 -0.81 -0.69 -14.88
N GLU A 9 -0.43 -1.32 -13.85
CA GLU A 9 -1.25 -2.34 -13.25
C GLU A 9 -2.42 -1.75 -12.52
N ALA A 10 -3.55 -2.43 -12.53
CA ALA A 10 -4.66 -2.03 -11.71
C ALA A 10 -4.29 -2.18 -10.23
N PRO A 11 -4.86 -1.35 -9.35
CA PRO A 11 -4.58 -1.50 -7.93
C PRO A 11 -5.02 -2.87 -7.42
N ILE A 12 -4.24 -3.41 -6.51
CA ILE A 12 -4.57 -4.67 -5.85
C ILE A 12 -5.50 -4.34 -4.69
N SER A 13 -6.62 -5.04 -4.61
CA SER A 13 -7.57 -4.82 -3.52
C SER A 13 -7.02 -5.40 -2.23
N LEU A 14 -7.12 -4.64 -1.16
CA LEU A 14 -6.66 -5.06 0.15
C LEU A 14 -7.82 -4.89 1.14
N PRO A 15 -8.64 -5.93 1.31
CA PRO A 15 -9.80 -5.81 2.17
C PRO A 15 -9.42 -5.80 3.63
N ILE A 16 -10.09 -4.96 4.39
CA ILE A 16 -9.91 -4.92 5.84
C ILE A 16 -11.27 -5.06 6.49
N THR A 17 -11.28 -5.54 7.73
CA THR A 17 -12.51 -5.74 8.48
C THR A 17 -12.63 -4.74 9.63
N THR A 18 -11.72 -3.78 9.68
CA THR A 18 -11.72 -2.75 10.71
C THR A 18 -12.03 -1.42 10.06
N GLU A 19 -12.25 -0.41 10.87
CA GLU A 19 -12.58 0.92 10.39
C GLU A 19 -11.42 1.55 9.61
N PHE A 20 -10.21 1.23 10.00
CA PHE A 20 -9.01 1.71 9.32
C PHE A 20 -7.88 0.72 9.57
N ILE A 21 -6.80 0.89 8.84
CA ILE A 21 -5.60 0.11 9.05
C ILE A 21 -4.42 1.06 8.97
N LYS A 22 -3.41 0.85 9.80
CA LYS A 22 -2.22 1.67 9.74
C LYS A 22 -1.39 1.28 8.53
N LEU A 23 -0.68 2.26 7.97
CA LEU A 23 0.10 2.02 6.75
C LEU A 23 1.06 0.84 6.89
N GLU A 24 1.81 0.79 8.00
CA GLU A 24 2.74 -0.32 8.18
C GLU A 24 2.02 -1.66 8.24
N SER A 25 0.85 -1.68 8.87
CA SER A 25 0.07 -2.92 8.96
C SER A 25 -0.50 -3.31 7.61
N ALA A 26 -0.91 -2.33 6.83
CA ALA A 26 -1.43 -2.60 5.48
C ALA A 26 -0.35 -3.21 4.62
N MET A 27 0.88 -2.72 4.72
CA MET A 27 1.97 -3.26 3.93
C MET A 27 2.32 -4.68 4.36
N LYS A 28 2.21 -4.97 5.64
CA LYS A 28 2.41 -6.34 6.12
C LYS A 28 1.30 -7.26 5.64
N LEU A 29 0.06 -6.77 5.71
CA LEU A 29 -1.09 -7.55 5.26
C LEU A 29 -0.98 -7.86 3.77
N ALA A 30 -0.44 -6.93 2.99
CA ALA A 30 -0.26 -7.12 1.56
C ALA A 30 0.87 -8.09 1.24
N ASN A 31 1.60 -8.52 2.25
CA ASN A 31 2.67 -9.50 2.10
C ASN A 31 3.73 -9.01 1.12
N ILE A 32 4.03 -7.73 1.20
CA ILE A 32 5.02 -7.12 0.32
C ILE A 32 6.42 -7.58 0.66
N PHE A 33 6.66 -7.79 1.94
CA PHE A 33 7.98 -8.17 2.41
C PHE A 33 7.98 -9.65 2.75
N GLY A 34 9.03 -10.33 2.39
CA GLY A 34 9.21 -11.67 2.88
C GLY A 34 9.67 -11.61 4.33
N THR A 35 10.30 -12.67 4.76
CA THR A 35 10.89 -12.66 6.11
C THR A 35 12.04 -11.69 6.09
N GLY A 36 12.14 -10.85 7.00
CA GLY A 36 13.24 -9.93 7.10
C GLY A 36 13.02 -8.56 6.53
N GLY A 37 11.94 -8.36 5.80
CA GLY A 37 11.61 -7.03 5.32
C GLY A 37 10.99 -6.21 6.43
N SER A 38 11.02 -4.89 6.28
CA SER A 38 10.47 -4.01 7.29
C SER A 38 9.71 -2.87 6.65
N ALA A 39 8.40 -2.84 6.89
CA ALA A 39 7.57 -1.75 6.41
C ALA A 39 8.02 -0.44 7.04
N LYS A 40 8.40 -0.48 8.30
CA LYS A 40 8.81 0.72 9.00
C LYS A 40 9.96 1.42 8.28
N MET A 41 10.95 0.66 7.85
CA MET A 41 12.13 1.27 7.23
C MET A 41 11.80 1.91 5.90
N VAL A 42 11.06 1.23 5.05
CA VAL A 42 10.77 1.80 3.73
C VAL A 42 9.83 2.99 3.84
N ILE A 43 8.94 2.98 4.81
CA ILE A 43 8.05 4.12 5.01
C ILE A 43 8.88 5.33 5.47
N GLN A 44 9.75 5.13 6.44
CA GLN A 44 10.55 6.23 6.97
C GLN A 44 11.55 6.75 5.95
N ASP A 45 11.96 5.90 5.02
CA ASP A 45 12.88 6.29 3.96
C ASP A 45 12.19 7.05 2.82
N GLY A 46 10.87 7.23 2.89
CA GLY A 46 10.15 7.96 1.86
C GLY A 46 9.92 7.18 0.60
N LEU A 47 9.88 5.86 0.69
CA LEU A 47 9.69 5.01 -0.48
C LEU A 47 8.24 4.64 -0.73
N VAL A 48 7.33 5.09 0.13
CA VAL A 48 5.92 4.73 0.05
C VAL A 48 5.10 6.00 -0.13
N ALA A 49 4.13 5.93 -1.02
CA ALA A 49 3.22 7.05 -1.24
C ALA A 49 1.82 6.63 -0.81
N VAL A 50 1.08 7.55 -0.23
CA VAL A 50 -0.32 7.35 0.15
C VAL A 50 -1.14 8.34 -0.64
N ASN A 51 -2.10 7.84 -1.40
CA ASN A 51 -2.95 8.68 -2.25
C ASN A 51 -2.12 9.61 -3.12
N GLY A 52 -0.99 9.11 -3.60
CA GLY A 52 -0.15 9.84 -4.53
C GLY A 52 0.91 10.73 -3.90
N GLU A 53 0.99 10.77 -2.57
CA GLU A 53 1.97 11.63 -1.89
C GLU A 53 2.87 10.81 -0.99
N ILE A 54 4.15 11.12 -1.01
CA ILE A 54 5.10 10.41 -0.15
C ILE A 54 4.68 10.54 1.31
N CYS A 55 4.66 9.42 2.00
CA CYS A 55 4.27 9.38 3.40
C CYS A 55 5.35 8.69 4.21
N THR A 56 5.87 9.36 5.21
CA THR A 56 6.90 8.78 6.06
C THR A 56 6.35 8.37 7.42
N MET A 57 5.03 8.44 7.59
CA MET A 57 4.40 8.12 8.86
C MET A 57 3.86 6.69 8.81
N ARG A 58 4.55 5.79 9.49
CA ARG A 58 4.12 4.39 9.48
C ARG A 58 2.77 4.17 10.16
N GLY A 59 2.39 5.10 11.03
CA GLY A 59 1.10 5.02 11.71
C GLY A 59 -0.04 5.71 10.99
N LYS A 60 0.20 6.12 9.73
CA LYS A 60 -0.85 6.78 8.96
C LYS A 60 -2.05 5.86 8.83
N LYS A 61 -3.23 6.36 9.19
CA LYS A 61 -4.46 5.58 9.13
C LYS A 61 -5.02 5.60 7.72
N LEU A 62 -5.28 4.41 7.19
CA LEU A 62 -5.86 4.24 5.87
C LEU A 62 -7.25 3.64 6.02
N ARG A 63 -8.22 4.21 5.32
CA ARG A 63 -9.59 3.75 5.35
C ARG A 63 -9.97 3.22 3.97
N PRO A 64 -11.06 2.48 3.88
CA PRO A 64 -11.54 2.06 2.55
C PRO A 64 -11.65 3.26 1.63
N GLY A 65 -11.05 3.15 0.46
CA GLY A 65 -10.95 4.25 -0.50
C GLY A 65 -9.58 4.85 -0.57
N ASP A 66 -8.73 4.60 0.43
CA ASP A 66 -7.35 5.09 0.39
C ASP A 66 -6.47 4.09 -0.35
N THR A 67 -5.36 4.59 -0.89
CA THR A 67 -4.41 3.74 -1.61
C THR A 67 -3.02 4.01 -1.11
N PHE A 68 -2.14 3.04 -1.30
CA PHE A 68 -0.72 3.28 -1.10
C PHE A 68 0.06 2.61 -2.21
N THR A 69 1.22 3.16 -2.51
CA THR A 69 2.05 2.70 -3.60
C THR A 69 3.47 2.45 -3.12
N TYR A 70 4.03 1.34 -3.54
CA TYR A 70 5.40 0.98 -3.21
C TYR A 70 5.98 0.22 -4.40
N GLU A 71 7.14 0.66 -4.86
CA GLU A 71 7.85 0.04 -5.99
C GLU A 71 6.97 -0.15 -7.21
N GLY A 72 6.20 0.88 -7.52
CA GLY A 72 5.40 0.88 -8.75
C GLY A 72 4.09 0.15 -8.65
N GLN A 73 3.80 -0.49 -7.53
CA GLN A 73 2.55 -1.21 -7.36
C GLN A 73 1.67 -0.45 -6.36
N THR A 74 0.39 -0.36 -6.68
CA THR A 74 -0.58 0.32 -5.82
C THR A 74 -1.53 -0.69 -5.20
N TRP A 75 -1.84 -0.49 -3.94
CA TRP A 75 -2.84 -1.27 -3.22
C TRP A 75 -3.97 -0.36 -2.80
N SER A 76 -5.19 -0.83 -2.94
CA SER A 76 -6.38 -0.06 -2.60
C SER A 76 -7.04 -0.69 -1.39
N ILE A 77 -7.21 0.09 -0.34
CA ILE A 77 -7.89 -0.39 0.86
C ILE A 77 -9.37 -0.48 0.55
N CYS A 78 -9.97 -1.60 0.88
CA CYS A 78 -11.40 -1.76 0.66
C CYS A 78 -12.03 -2.41 1.87
N ASP A 79 -13.36 -2.29 1.91
CA ASP A 79 -14.14 -2.80 3.01
C ASP A 79 -14.38 -4.29 2.77
N GLY A 80 -13.85 -5.11 3.66
CA GLY A 80 -13.99 -6.56 3.54
C GLY A 80 -15.15 -7.13 4.29
N LEU A 81 -16.02 -6.27 4.80
CA LEU A 81 -17.13 -6.73 5.62
C LEU A 81 -18.32 -7.19 4.83
N ASN A 82 -18.37 -6.98 3.54
CA ASN A 82 -19.54 -7.32 2.81
C ASN A 82 -19.51 -8.60 2.16
#